data_9e9bf307ddce7150115dd6004743baec
#
_entry.id   9e9bf307ddce7150115dd6004743baec
#
_cell.length_a   1.000
_cell.length_b   1.000
_cell.length_c   1.000
_cell.angle_alpha   90.00
_cell.angle_beta   90.00
_cell.angle_gamma   90.00
#
_symmetry.space_group_name_H-M   'P 1'
#
loop_
_entity.id
_entity.type
_entity.pdbx_description
1 polymer ?
#
loop_
_entity_poly.entity_id
_entity_poly.type
_entity_poly.pdbx_seq_one_letter_code
_entity_poly.pdbx_strand_id
1 'polypeptide(L)'
;SIDLTINNSVNGDTTTTVACDSAVWQGTTYTVSGTYTDTLQTAAGCDSVLTLDLTINNSYTAPIDTLTACDSLVWQGTTYTTTGIYYDSLQTVSGCDSILTLDLTINNSYSGTPTTMIACDSMVWQGTTYTTSGIYTDTLQTAIGCDSVISIDLTINNSVNGDTTTT
;
A
#
# COMPACT_ATOMS: atom_id res chain seq x y z
N SER A 1 1.82 -58.61 56.79
CA SER A 1 2.77 -57.73 56.07
C SER A 1 1.96 -56.66 55.41
N ILE A 2 2.40 -55.39 55.55
CA ILE A 2 1.85 -54.26 54.85
C ILE A 2 2.75 -54.09 53.64
N ASP A 3 2.17 -54.20 52.46
CA ASP A 3 2.88 -53.89 51.21
C ASP A 3 2.63 -52.40 50.90
N LEU A 4 3.66 -51.59 51.05
CA LEU A 4 3.59 -50.14 50.87
C LEU A 4 4.23 -49.75 49.55
N THR A 5 3.42 -49.34 48.59
CA THR A 5 3.92 -48.79 47.32
C THR A 5 3.93 -47.26 47.44
N ILE A 6 5.10 -46.63 47.30
CA ILE A 6 5.27 -45.19 47.27
C ILE A 6 5.42 -44.76 45.80
N ASN A 7 4.48 -43.95 45.32
CA ASN A 7 4.55 -43.30 44.02
C ASN A 7 5.04 -41.86 44.21
N ASN A 8 6.00 -41.43 43.39
CA ASN A 8 6.57 -40.09 43.49
C ASN A 8 5.93 -39.17 42.46
N SER A 9 5.79 -37.88 42.81
CA SER A 9 5.50 -36.81 41.86
C SER A 9 6.64 -36.63 40.86
N VAL A 10 6.33 -36.34 39.61
CA VAL A 10 7.31 -36.14 38.55
C VAL A 10 7.25 -34.69 38.11
N ASN A 11 8.41 -34.03 38.09
CA ASN A 11 8.54 -32.78 37.35
C ASN A 11 8.57 -33.12 35.85
N GLY A 12 7.57 -32.66 35.13
CA GLY A 12 7.49 -32.82 33.68
C GLY A 12 8.51 -31.90 32.97
N ASP A 13 8.68 -32.16 31.69
CA ASP A 13 9.59 -31.37 30.84
C ASP A 13 9.11 -29.92 30.69
N THR A 14 10.07 -28.98 30.58
CA THR A 14 9.77 -27.62 30.21
C THR A 14 9.62 -27.54 28.71
N THR A 15 8.47 -27.06 28.24
CA THR A 15 8.21 -26.77 26.83
C THR A 15 8.49 -25.29 26.58
N THR A 16 9.36 -24.97 25.61
CA THR A 16 9.60 -23.59 25.17
C THR A 16 8.80 -23.34 23.89
N THR A 17 8.00 -22.27 23.86
CA THR A 17 7.15 -21.91 22.73
C THR A 17 7.26 -20.42 22.45
N VAL A 18 7.32 -20.09 21.14
CA VAL A 18 7.23 -18.72 20.64
C VAL A 18 5.97 -18.65 19.78
N ALA A 19 5.14 -17.67 20.02
CA ALA A 19 3.90 -17.46 19.27
C ALA A 19 3.64 -15.98 19.00
N CYS A 20 2.75 -15.69 18.04
CA CYS A 20 2.31 -14.36 17.73
C CYS A 20 0.95 -14.09 18.38
N ASP A 21 0.85 -12.97 19.09
CA ASP A 21 -0.33 -12.43 19.77
C ASP A 21 -0.90 -13.34 20.87
N SER A 22 -0.94 -14.64 20.67
CA SER A 22 -1.44 -15.58 21.66
C SER A 22 -0.97 -17.01 21.41
N ALA A 23 -1.00 -17.83 22.47
CA ALA A 23 -0.80 -19.27 22.41
C ALA A 23 -1.84 -19.99 23.27
N VAL A 24 -2.28 -21.15 22.82
CA VAL A 24 -3.14 -22.03 23.63
C VAL A 24 -2.29 -23.15 24.20
N TRP A 25 -2.30 -23.31 25.54
CA TRP A 25 -1.63 -24.38 26.23
C TRP A 25 -2.54 -24.93 27.33
N GLN A 26 -2.65 -26.26 27.37
CA GLN A 26 -3.55 -26.97 28.30
C GLN A 26 -4.99 -26.38 28.34
N GLY A 27 -5.52 -25.99 27.18
CA GLY A 27 -6.87 -25.43 27.05
C GLY A 27 -7.01 -23.96 27.47
N THR A 28 -5.93 -23.31 27.94
CA THR A 28 -5.92 -21.90 28.36
C THR A 28 -5.19 -21.07 27.30
N THR A 29 -5.76 -19.89 26.96
CA THR A 29 -5.15 -18.93 26.03
C THR A 29 -4.30 -17.93 26.80
N TYR A 30 -3.04 -17.82 26.40
CA TYR A 30 -2.06 -16.89 26.96
C TYR A 30 -1.72 -15.81 25.94
N THR A 31 -1.73 -14.55 26.36
CA THR A 31 -1.41 -13.37 25.52
C THR A 31 -0.17 -12.61 26.01
N VAL A 32 0.48 -13.10 27.04
CA VAL A 32 1.66 -12.47 27.65
C VAL A 32 2.78 -13.49 27.76
N SER A 33 4.00 -13.05 27.51
CA SER A 33 5.20 -13.87 27.73
C SER A 33 5.37 -14.19 29.20
N GLY A 34 5.83 -15.41 29.51
CA GLY A 34 6.06 -15.80 30.88
C GLY A 34 6.26 -17.30 31.02
N THR A 35 6.59 -17.72 32.24
CA THR A 35 6.66 -19.12 32.60
C THR A 35 5.35 -19.52 33.27
N TYR A 36 4.66 -20.50 32.70
CA TYR A 36 3.39 -21.01 33.19
C TYR A 36 3.53 -22.46 33.62
N THR A 37 2.80 -22.86 34.64
CA THR A 37 2.80 -24.23 35.12
C THR A 37 1.38 -24.77 35.18
N ASP A 38 1.24 -26.06 34.85
CA ASP A 38 0.02 -26.81 35.03
C ASP A 38 0.32 -28.11 35.73
N THR A 39 -0.64 -28.56 36.56
CA THR A 39 -0.49 -29.78 37.37
C THR A 39 -1.48 -30.81 36.90
N LEU A 40 -0.95 -31.91 36.37
CA LEU A 40 -1.73 -33.07 35.96
C LEU A 40 -1.55 -34.18 36.99
N GLN A 41 -2.61 -34.97 37.24
CA GLN A 41 -2.49 -36.18 38.03
C GLN A 41 -2.08 -37.36 37.15
N THR A 42 -1.10 -38.11 37.61
CA THR A 42 -0.74 -39.40 37.02
C THR A 42 -1.81 -40.45 37.30
N ALA A 43 -1.79 -41.57 36.59
CA ALA A 43 -2.70 -42.71 36.82
C ALA A 43 -2.58 -43.27 38.26
N ALA A 44 -1.48 -43.07 38.96
CA ALA A 44 -1.24 -43.45 40.35
C ALA A 44 -1.70 -42.40 41.34
N GLY A 45 -2.33 -41.29 40.91
CA GLY A 45 -2.82 -40.19 41.74
C GLY A 45 -1.74 -39.20 42.23
N CYS A 46 -0.52 -39.28 41.71
CA CYS A 46 0.55 -38.34 42.05
C CYS A 46 0.54 -37.15 41.08
N ASP A 47 0.94 -35.99 41.57
CA ASP A 47 1.00 -34.77 40.75
C ASP A 47 2.19 -34.81 39.77
N SER A 48 1.94 -34.38 38.55
CA SER A 48 2.97 -34.13 37.52
C SER A 48 2.89 -32.64 37.10
N VAL A 49 3.96 -31.90 37.35
CA VAL A 49 4.04 -30.48 37.01
C VAL A 49 4.61 -30.30 35.62
N LEU A 50 3.82 -29.76 34.70
CA LEU A 50 4.27 -29.31 33.39
C LEU A 50 4.66 -27.83 33.43
N THR A 51 5.70 -27.45 32.71
CA THR A 51 6.14 -26.05 32.63
C THR A 51 6.16 -25.61 31.18
N LEU A 52 5.59 -24.43 30.90
CA LEU A 52 5.67 -23.73 29.63
C LEU A 52 6.50 -22.45 29.80
N ASP A 53 7.57 -22.32 29.03
CA ASP A 53 8.29 -21.06 28.86
C ASP A 53 7.82 -20.42 27.55
N LEU A 54 6.97 -19.40 27.66
CA LEU A 54 6.25 -18.81 26.53
C LEU A 54 6.79 -17.42 26.21
N THR A 55 7.14 -17.21 24.94
CA THR A 55 7.40 -15.90 24.37
C THR A 55 6.28 -15.51 23.43
N ILE A 56 5.56 -14.43 23.72
CA ILE A 56 4.58 -13.83 22.85
C ILE A 56 5.20 -12.61 22.18
N ASN A 57 5.23 -12.62 20.83
CA ASN A 57 5.55 -11.48 20.01
C ASN A 57 4.24 -10.91 19.45
N ASN A 58 4.12 -9.58 19.40
CA ASN A 58 2.89 -8.96 18.94
C ASN A 58 2.98 -8.63 17.46
N SER A 59 1.87 -8.85 16.75
CA SER A 59 1.63 -8.26 15.43
C SER A 59 1.56 -6.74 15.54
N TYR A 60 1.94 -6.05 14.49
CA TYR A 60 1.92 -4.59 14.44
C TYR A 60 1.01 -4.11 13.31
N THR A 61 0.11 -3.19 13.61
CA THR A 61 -0.68 -2.46 12.61
C THR A 61 -0.13 -1.04 12.52
N ALA A 62 0.44 -0.70 11.37
CA ALA A 62 0.95 0.64 11.13
C ALA A 62 -0.20 1.67 11.02
N PRO A 63 0.05 2.95 11.32
CA PRO A 63 -0.86 4.03 10.94
C PRO A 63 -1.16 3.99 9.44
N ILE A 64 -2.33 4.50 9.04
CA ILE A 64 -2.72 4.57 7.64
C ILE A 64 -1.88 5.65 6.95
N ASP A 65 -1.17 5.27 5.88
CA ASP A 65 -0.51 6.20 4.98
C ASP A 65 -1.55 6.76 4.00
N THR A 66 -1.67 8.10 3.91
CA THR A 66 -2.55 8.76 2.95
C THR A 66 -1.70 9.41 1.87
N LEU A 67 -1.82 8.95 0.63
CA LEU A 67 -1.04 9.44 -0.51
C LEU A 67 -1.94 9.83 -1.68
N THR A 68 -1.48 10.83 -2.43
CA THR A 68 -2.10 11.25 -3.69
C THR A 68 -1.05 11.21 -4.79
N ALA A 69 -1.40 10.63 -5.93
CA ALA A 69 -0.52 10.54 -7.09
C ALA A 69 -1.26 10.78 -8.40
N CYS A 70 -0.51 11.05 -9.46
CA CYS A 70 -1.04 11.18 -10.82
C CYS A 70 -0.83 9.88 -11.59
N ASP A 71 -1.90 9.37 -12.19
CA ASP A 71 -1.97 8.18 -13.04
C ASP A 71 -1.60 6.87 -12.32
N SER A 72 -0.54 6.85 -11.53
CA SER A 72 -0.12 5.66 -10.80
C SER A 72 0.80 5.97 -9.63
N LEU A 73 0.86 5.03 -8.69
CA LEU A 73 1.81 5.02 -7.57
C LEU A 73 2.42 3.63 -7.45
N VAL A 74 3.73 3.56 -7.22
CA VAL A 74 4.38 2.32 -6.78
C VAL A 74 4.47 2.33 -5.26
N TRP A 75 3.83 1.34 -4.61
CA TRP A 75 3.88 1.15 -3.16
C TRP A 75 4.17 -0.32 -2.85
N GLN A 76 5.13 -0.57 -1.97
CA GLN A 76 5.59 -1.91 -1.62
C GLN A 76 5.89 -2.81 -2.86
N GLY A 77 6.47 -2.22 -3.91
CA GLY A 77 6.83 -2.93 -5.15
C GLY A 77 5.66 -3.21 -6.11
N THR A 78 4.43 -2.83 -5.76
CA THR A 78 3.23 -2.98 -6.59
C THR A 78 2.80 -1.62 -7.15
N THR A 79 2.43 -1.59 -8.45
CA THR A 79 1.91 -0.39 -9.11
C THR A 79 0.39 -0.34 -8.99
N TYR A 80 -0.12 0.74 -8.44
CA TYR A 80 -1.55 1.03 -8.28
C TYR A 80 -1.94 2.17 -9.22
N THR A 81 -3.03 1.98 -9.98
CA THR A 81 -3.57 2.94 -10.96
C THR A 81 -4.97 3.42 -10.62
N THR A 82 -5.53 2.99 -9.50
CA THR A 82 -6.87 3.34 -9.06
C THR A 82 -6.86 3.85 -7.62
N THR A 83 -7.77 4.76 -7.31
CA THR A 83 -8.04 5.20 -5.95
C THR A 83 -8.60 4.04 -5.13
N GLY A 84 -8.14 3.90 -3.89
CA GLY A 84 -8.62 2.85 -3.01
C GLY A 84 -7.79 2.68 -1.75
N ILE A 85 -8.26 1.80 -0.87
CA ILE A 85 -7.52 1.37 0.31
C ILE A 85 -6.82 0.06 -0.02
N TYR A 86 -5.51 0.02 0.19
CA TYR A 86 -4.66 -1.13 -0.10
C TYR A 86 -3.96 -1.59 1.18
N TYR A 87 -3.74 -2.91 1.24
CA TYR A 87 -3.10 -3.54 2.38
C TYR A 87 -1.88 -4.32 1.91
N ASP A 88 -0.84 -4.27 2.72
CA ASP A 88 0.33 -5.15 2.57
C ASP A 88 0.67 -5.78 3.91
N SER A 89 1.18 -6.98 3.88
CA SER A 89 1.57 -7.73 5.07
C SER A 89 3.05 -8.05 5.02
N LEU A 90 3.77 -7.49 5.97
CA LEU A 90 5.19 -7.75 6.17
C LEU A 90 5.38 -8.56 7.45
N GLN A 91 6.37 -9.45 7.47
CA GLN A 91 6.74 -10.13 8.71
C GLN A 91 7.70 -9.27 9.53
N THR A 92 7.43 -9.19 10.82
CA THR A 92 8.38 -8.61 11.78
C THR A 92 9.62 -9.49 11.91
N VAL A 93 10.69 -8.98 12.53
CA VAL A 93 11.91 -9.75 12.81
C VAL A 93 11.63 -11.02 13.62
N SER A 94 10.59 -11.01 14.45
CA SER A 94 10.12 -12.16 15.23
C SER A 94 9.17 -13.09 14.47
N GLY A 95 8.91 -12.83 13.18
CA GLY A 95 8.07 -13.66 12.32
C GLY A 95 6.56 -13.40 12.42
N CYS A 96 6.13 -12.40 13.22
CA CYS A 96 4.72 -12.02 13.32
C CYS A 96 4.32 -11.05 12.22
N ASP A 97 3.06 -11.06 11.82
CA ASP A 97 2.57 -10.20 10.74
C ASP A 97 2.56 -8.72 11.15
N SER A 98 2.91 -7.88 10.19
CA SER A 98 2.79 -6.41 10.28
C SER A 98 1.92 -5.93 9.14
N ILE A 99 0.79 -5.32 9.43
CA ILE A 99 -0.15 -4.82 8.42
C ILE A 99 0.14 -3.35 8.16
N LEU A 100 0.43 -3.05 6.89
CA LEU A 100 0.52 -1.70 6.34
C LEU A 100 -0.79 -1.40 5.61
N THR A 101 -1.27 -0.16 5.75
CA THR A 101 -2.48 0.31 5.07
C THR A 101 -2.16 1.59 4.32
N LEU A 102 -2.54 1.63 3.05
CA LEU A 102 -2.44 2.80 2.18
C LEU A 102 -3.84 3.25 1.77
N ASP A 103 -4.19 4.51 2.07
CA ASP A 103 -5.34 5.21 1.51
C ASP A 103 -4.84 6.07 0.34
N LEU A 104 -5.07 5.58 -0.88
CA LEU A 104 -4.53 6.15 -2.11
C LEU A 104 -5.59 6.88 -2.92
N THR A 105 -5.29 8.14 -3.28
CA THR A 105 -6.04 8.90 -4.28
C THR A 105 -5.22 8.99 -5.57
N ILE A 106 -5.74 8.43 -6.67
CA ILE A 106 -5.18 8.59 -8.00
C ILE A 106 -5.99 9.63 -8.77
N ASN A 107 -5.29 10.65 -9.24
CA ASN A 107 -5.80 11.65 -10.16
C ASN A 107 -5.26 11.38 -11.55
N ASN A 108 -6.11 11.39 -12.57
CA ASN A 108 -5.67 11.08 -13.92
C ASN A 108 -5.21 12.34 -14.65
N SER A 109 -4.11 12.23 -15.38
CA SER A 109 -3.73 13.17 -16.42
C SER A 109 -4.78 13.19 -17.53
N TYR A 110 -4.99 14.35 -18.15
CA TYR A 110 -5.93 14.48 -19.26
C TYR A 110 -5.18 14.79 -20.55
N SER A 111 -5.50 14.06 -21.61
CA SER A 111 -5.06 14.37 -22.98
C SER A 111 -6.28 14.50 -23.87
N GLY A 112 -6.60 15.74 -24.23
CA GLY A 112 -7.74 16.03 -25.11
C GLY A 112 -7.41 15.76 -26.59
N THR A 113 -8.45 15.53 -27.39
CA THR A 113 -8.32 15.56 -28.85
C THR A 113 -7.99 16.99 -29.32
N PRO A 114 -7.15 17.17 -30.39
CA PRO A 114 -6.84 18.50 -30.89
C PRO A 114 -8.11 19.28 -31.27
N THR A 115 -8.20 20.53 -30.82
CA THR A 115 -9.24 21.44 -31.26
C THR A 115 -8.85 22.07 -32.59
N THR A 116 -9.68 21.93 -33.63
CA THR A 116 -9.42 22.52 -34.94
C THR A 116 -9.60 24.05 -34.89
N MET A 117 -8.60 24.78 -35.33
CA MET A 117 -8.59 26.25 -35.40
C MET A 117 -8.10 26.72 -36.79
N ILE A 118 -8.69 27.83 -37.27
CA ILE A 118 -8.31 28.46 -38.53
C ILE A 118 -8.03 29.93 -38.28
N ALA A 119 -6.91 30.44 -38.79
CA ALA A 119 -6.54 31.84 -38.68
C ALA A 119 -5.90 32.37 -39.96
N CYS A 120 -5.89 33.70 -40.09
CA CYS A 120 -5.17 34.37 -41.18
C CYS A 120 -3.83 34.86 -40.67
N ASP A 121 -2.75 34.54 -41.40
CA ASP A 121 -1.36 34.96 -41.20
C ASP A 121 -0.73 34.45 -39.87
N SER A 122 -1.42 34.61 -38.76
CA SER A 122 -0.93 34.17 -37.47
C SER A 122 -2.05 33.97 -36.42
N MET A 123 -1.73 33.17 -35.42
CA MET A 123 -2.59 32.94 -34.24
C MET A 123 -1.77 32.95 -32.96
N VAL A 124 -2.30 33.59 -31.91
CA VAL A 124 -1.74 33.48 -30.57
C VAL A 124 -2.51 32.40 -29.81
N TRP A 125 -1.79 31.38 -29.34
CA TRP A 125 -2.34 30.32 -28.50
C TRP A 125 -1.40 30.05 -27.34
N GLN A 126 -1.93 29.97 -26.12
CA GLN A 126 -1.16 29.79 -24.88
C GLN A 126 0.05 30.75 -24.79
N GLY A 127 -0.13 32.02 -25.20
CA GLY A 127 0.92 33.05 -25.13
C GLY A 127 1.99 32.95 -26.25
N THR A 128 1.94 31.95 -27.12
CA THR A 128 2.87 31.78 -28.26
C THR A 128 2.18 32.11 -29.56
N THR A 129 2.90 32.86 -30.43
CA THR A 129 2.42 33.20 -31.78
C THR A 129 2.85 32.13 -32.79
N TYR A 130 1.89 31.57 -33.50
CA TYR A 130 2.08 30.57 -34.54
C TYR A 130 1.75 31.20 -35.89
N THR A 131 2.64 31.01 -36.87
CA THR A 131 2.53 31.52 -38.27
C THR A 131 2.44 30.43 -39.29
N THR A 132 2.47 29.17 -38.87
CA THR A 132 2.40 27.99 -39.73
C THR A 132 1.28 27.06 -39.27
N SER A 133 0.69 26.36 -40.26
CA SER A 133 -0.25 25.28 -39.96
C SER A 133 0.45 24.10 -39.31
N GLY A 134 -0.25 23.41 -38.38
CA GLY A 134 0.29 22.24 -37.69
C GLY A 134 -0.47 21.89 -36.43
N ILE A 135 -0.11 20.75 -35.83
CA ILE A 135 -0.61 20.37 -34.52
C ILE A 135 0.36 20.90 -33.46
N TYR A 136 -0.18 21.69 -32.55
CA TYR A 136 0.56 22.27 -31.44
C TYR A 136 -0.01 21.78 -30.12
N THR A 137 0.87 21.47 -29.18
CA THR A 137 0.51 20.96 -27.85
C THR A 137 1.07 21.86 -26.78
N ASP A 138 0.33 21.99 -25.68
CA ASP A 138 0.79 22.61 -24.46
C ASP A 138 0.40 21.78 -23.23
N THR A 139 1.21 21.86 -22.19
CA THR A 139 1.00 21.11 -20.97
C THR A 139 0.66 22.06 -19.84
N LEU A 140 -0.55 21.89 -19.32
CA LEU A 140 -1.05 22.64 -18.17
C LEU A 140 -1.12 21.74 -16.96
N GLN A 141 -0.78 22.25 -15.78
CA GLN A 141 -1.02 21.53 -14.54
C GLN A 141 -2.45 21.75 -14.05
N THR A 142 -3.11 20.67 -13.67
CA THR A 142 -4.40 20.77 -12.98
C THR A 142 -4.22 21.35 -11.58
N ALA A 143 -5.31 21.78 -10.94
CA ALA A 143 -5.28 22.29 -9.56
C ALA A 143 -4.72 21.29 -8.54
N ILE A 144 -4.71 20.00 -8.87
CA ILE A 144 -4.16 18.89 -8.07
C ILE A 144 -2.76 18.48 -8.52
N GLY A 145 -2.11 19.22 -9.44
CA GLY A 145 -0.73 19.04 -9.85
C GLY A 145 -0.48 17.99 -10.94
N CYS A 146 -1.55 17.34 -11.47
CA CYS A 146 -1.38 16.39 -12.58
C CYS A 146 -1.35 17.12 -13.92
N ASP A 147 -0.56 16.61 -14.87
CA ASP A 147 -0.42 17.20 -16.18
C ASP A 147 -1.69 17.05 -17.02
N SER A 148 -2.03 18.09 -17.76
CA SER A 148 -3.13 18.11 -18.72
C SER A 148 -2.57 18.55 -20.05
N VAL A 149 -2.57 17.66 -21.03
CA VAL A 149 -2.12 17.98 -22.41
C VAL A 149 -3.31 18.48 -23.21
N ILE A 150 -3.22 19.72 -23.66
CA ILE A 150 -4.15 20.34 -24.60
C ILE A 150 -3.47 20.49 -25.96
N SER A 151 -4.24 20.41 -27.03
CA SER A 151 -3.70 20.49 -28.39
C SER A 151 -4.66 21.22 -29.31
N ILE A 152 -4.08 21.86 -30.32
CA ILE A 152 -4.81 22.46 -31.45
C ILE A 152 -4.30 21.88 -32.77
N ASP A 153 -5.20 21.70 -33.73
CA ASP A 153 -4.91 21.48 -35.12
C ASP A 153 -5.16 22.80 -35.86
N LEU A 154 -4.08 23.55 -36.09
CA LEU A 154 -4.11 24.91 -36.61
C LEU A 154 -3.90 24.95 -38.11
N THR A 155 -4.83 25.60 -38.84
CA THR A 155 -4.66 25.96 -40.23
C THR A 155 -4.44 27.48 -40.32
N ILE A 156 -3.28 27.87 -40.90
CA ILE A 156 -2.97 29.28 -41.19
C ILE A 156 -3.15 29.47 -42.69
N ASN A 157 -4.03 30.44 -43.03
CA ASN A 157 -4.21 30.95 -44.38
C ASN A 157 -3.44 32.25 -44.53
N ASN A 158 -2.45 32.31 -45.43
CA ASN A 158 -1.65 33.52 -45.66
C ASN A 158 -2.40 34.53 -46.52
N SER A 159 -2.34 35.80 -46.13
CA SER A 159 -2.82 36.87 -46.93
C SER A 159 -2.01 36.95 -48.22
N VAL A 160 -2.67 37.01 -49.38
CA VAL A 160 -2.02 37.31 -50.65
C VAL A 160 -2.04 38.83 -50.83
N ASN A 161 -0.87 39.46 -50.91
CA ASN A 161 -0.79 40.85 -51.34
C ASN A 161 -1.26 40.92 -52.81
N GLY A 162 -2.47 41.44 -53.01
CA GLY A 162 -2.98 41.71 -54.36
C GLY A 162 -2.08 42.74 -55.01
N ASP A 163 -1.43 42.35 -56.12
CA ASP A 163 -0.75 43.29 -57.01
C ASP A 163 -1.80 44.18 -57.65
N THR A 164 -1.89 45.42 -57.21
CA THR A 164 -2.67 46.44 -57.87
C THR A 164 -1.87 46.95 -59.08
N THR A 165 -1.92 46.21 -60.19
CA THR A 165 -1.53 46.78 -61.51
C THR A 165 -2.59 47.80 -61.89
N THR A 166 -2.38 49.06 -61.56
CA THR A 166 -3.05 50.21 -62.19
C THR A 166 -2.53 50.36 -63.62
N THR A 167 -3.38 50.05 -64.60
CA THR A 167 -3.25 50.49 -65.97
C THR A 167 -3.70 51.92 -66.11
#